data_5fa639b31519fe9394abb7c8f7032a56
#
_entry.id   5fa639b31519fe9394abb7c8f7032a56
#
_cell.length_a   1.000
_cell.length_b   1.000
_cell.length_c   1.000
_cell.angle_alpha   90.00
_cell.angle_beta   90.00
_cell.angle_gamma   90.00
#
_symmetry.space_group_name_H-M   'P 1'
#
loop_
_entity.id
_entity.type
_entity.pdbx_description
1 polymer ?
#
loop_
_entity_poly.entity_id
_entity_poly.type
_entity_poly.pdbx_seq_one_letter_code
_entity_poly.pdbx_strand_id
1 'polypeptide(L)'
;EQAMAERVRALVEHTVPLSAVGGVSVGIADGRFAAMVAAREHHGIVPAGTSAAFLASRSVQLLAEVAGLPADFVHLLHRLGLRTLAQVAALPTAQLEARFGALGAFAHRLATGTDERPPVVHEQAVVQPVQRSFEPPVHHSDALVFVGRQMAEELMAVLAGQACTQL
;
A
#
# COMPACT_ATOMS: atom_id res chain seq x y z
N GLU A 1 -7.42 -3.57 18.97
CA GLU A 1 -6.58 -3.80 17.79
C GLU A 1 -7.00 -5.04 17.01
N GLN A 2 -7.13 -6.19 17.66
CA GLN A 2 -7.55 -7.44 16.99
C GLN A 2 -8.90 -7.31 16.28
N ALA A 3 -9.92 -6.76 16.95
CA ALA A 3 -11.25 -6.54 16.36
C ALA A 3 -11.21 -5.59 15.14
N MET A 4 -10.30 -4.60 15.14
CA MET A 4 -10.09 -3.72 13.99
C MET A 4 -9.45 -4.48 12.84
N ALA A 5 -8.41 -5.29 13.09
CA ALA A 5 -7.75 -6.11 12.08
C ALA A 5 -8.72 -7.08 11.39
N GLU A 6 -9.58 -7.73 12.18
CA GLU A 6 -10.62 -8.62 11.66
C GLU A 6 -11.65 -7.89 10.80
N ARG A 7 -12.10 -6.70 11.23
CA ARG A 7 -13.04 -5.88 10.45
C ARG A 7 -12.43 -5.40 9.14
N VAL A 8 -11.17 -4.94 9.16
CA VAL A 8 -10.46 -4.52 7.93
C VAL A 8 -10.29 -5.70 6.99
N ARG A 9 -9.90 -6.87 7.52
CA ARG A 9 -9.77 -8.09 6.71
C ARG A 9 -11.10 -8.47 6.06
N ALA A 10 -12.17 -8.55 6.82
CA ALA A 10 -13.51 -8.88 6.33
C ALA A 10 -13.99 -7.88 5.26
N LEU A 11 -13.72 -6.57 5.45
CA LEU A 11 -14.10 -5.55 4.49
C LEU A 11 -13.35 -5.72 3.16
N VAL A 12 -12.03 -5.97 3.21
CA VAL A 12 -11.22 -6.14 2.00
C VAL A 12 -11.58 -7.43 1.28
N GLU A 13 -11.78 -8.53 2.01
CA GLU A 13 -12.22 -9.83 1.45
C GLU A 13 -13.59 -9.73 0.75
N HIS A 14 -14.48 -8.87 1.26
CA HIS A 14 -15.77 -8.62 0.62
C HIS A 14 -15.67 -7.75 -0.63
N THR A 15 -14.68 -6.85 -0.69
CA THR A 15 -14.56 -5.85 -1.78
C THR A 15 -13.68 -6.36 -2.93
N VAL A 16 -12.72 -7.24 -2.66
CA VAL A 16 -11.78 -7.77 -3.66
C VAL A 16 -12.10 -9.23 -3.92
N PRO A 17 -12.44 -9.63 -5.17
CA PRO A 17 -12.67 -11.03 -5.48
C PRO A 17 -11.40 -11.85 -5.23
N LEU A 18 -11.48 -12.81 -4.32
CA LEU A 18 -10.39 -13.67 -3.85
C LEU A 18 -9.69 -14.49 -4.96
N SER A 19 -10.30 -14.59 -6.14
CA SER A 19 -9.72 -15.28 -7.30
C SER A 19 -8.51 -14.54 -7.91
N ALA A 20 -8.31 -13.27 -7.58
CA ALA A 20 -7.24 -12.44 -8.16
C ALA A 20 -6.04 -12.25 -7.23
N VAL A 21 -6.16 -12.56 -5.92
CA VAL A 21 -5.10 -12.29 -4.93
C VAL A 21 -4.99 -13.47 -3.98
N GLY A 22 -3.80 -13.98 -3.78
CA GLY A 22 -3.50 -15.10 -2.89
C GLY A 22 -3.66 -14.79 -1.39
N GLY A 23 -4.84 -14.33 -0.99
CA GLY A 23 -5.20 -14.02 0.39
C GLY A 23 -4.90 -12.56 0.79
N VAL A 24 -5.75 -12.02 1.68
CA VAL A 24 -5.57 -10.68 2.26
C VAL A 24 -4.80 -10.79 3.56
N SER A 25 -3.70 -10.05 3.68
CA SER A 25 -2.93 -9.94 4.91
C SER A 25 -3.01 -8.53 5.48
N VAL A 26 -3.29 -8.43 6.78
CA VAL A 26 -3.42 -7.16 7.50
C VAL A 26 -2.30 -7.05 8.52
N GLY A 27 -1.60 -5.90 8.54
CA GLY A 27 -0.60 -5.56 9.53
C GLY A 27 -0.95 -4.26 10.25
N ILE A 28 -0.80 -4.26 11.56
CA ILE A 28 -1.01 -3.08 12.42
C ILE A 28 0.28 -2.84 13.23
N ALA A 29 0.78 -1.61 13.22
CA ALA A 29 1.95 -1.16 13.95
C ALA A 29 1.92 0.36 14.14
N ASP A 30 2.84 0.93 14.93
CA ASP A 30 2.93 2.38 15.15
C ASP A 30 3.24 3.17 13.87
N GLY A 31 3.99 2.57 12.92
CA GLY A 31 4.37 3.22 11.68
C GLY A 31 4.00 2.40 10.46
N ARG A 32 3.79 3.09 9.34
CA ARG A 32 3.40 2.47 8.07
C ARG A 32 4.36 1.36 7.62
N PHE A 33 5.68 1.59 7.71
CA PHE A 33 6.67 0.60 7.27
C PHE A 33 6.58 -0.69 8.08
N ALA A 34 6.52 -0.58 9.42
CA ALA A 34 6.38 -1.74 10.30
C ALA A 34 5.06 -2.49 10.04
N ALA A 35 3.95 -1.76 9.83
CA ALA A 35 2.66 -2.36 9.51
C ALA A 35 2.69 -3.12 8.16
N MET A 36 3.33 -2.55 7.12
CA MET A 36 3.47 -3.22 5.82
C MET A 36 4.35 -4.47 5.90
N VAL A 37 5.44 -4.43 6.69
CA VAL A 37 6.28 -5.61 6.94
C VAL A 37 5.49 -6.68 7.70
N ALA A 38 4.73 -6.29 8.72
CA ALA A 38 3.89 -7.21 9.49
C ALA A 38 2.80 -7.87 8.62
N ALA A 39 2.18 -7.11 7.71
CA ALA A 39 1.24 -7.66 6.74
C ALA A 39 1.92 -8.67 5.81
N ARG A 40 3.07 -8.31 5.22
CA ARG A 40 3.81 -9.16 4.29
C ARG A 40 4.27 -10.48 4.91
N GLU A 41 4.69 -10.45 6.18
CA GLU A 41 5.15 -11.63 6.92
C GLU A 41 4.00 -12.39 7.61
N HIS A 42 2.75 -12.00 7.40
CA HIS A 42 1.57 -12.56 8.08
C HIS A 42 1.66 -12.50 9.62
N HIS A 43 2.44 -11.54 10.14
CA HIS A 43 2.65 -11.36 11.58
C HIS A 43 1.39 -10.80 12.27
N GLY A 44 0.63 -9.99 11.55
CA GLY A 44 -0.58 -9.36 12.05
C GLY A 44 -0.31 -8.10 12.86
N ILE A 45 -0.40 -8.17 14.19
CA ILE A 45 -0.31 -7.00 15.06
C ILE A 45 1.06 -6.92 15.72
N VAL A 46 1.72 -5.77 15.57
CA VAL A 46 2.93 -5.38 16.30
C VAL A 46 2.49 -4.46 17.44
N PRO A 47 2.71 -4.83 18.71
CA PRO A 47 2.30 -4.02 19.85
C PRO A 47 2.90 -2.61 19.82
N ALA A 48 2.15 -1.64 20.34
CA ALA A 48 2.59 -0.25 20.41
C ALA A 48 3.96 -0.12 21.12
N GLY A 49 4.84 0.72 20.59
CA GLY A 49 6.19 0.93 21.10
C GLY A 49 7.19 -0.19 20.79
N THR A 50 6.79 -1.27 20.10
CA THR A 50 7.67 -2.40 19.80
C THR A 50 8.13 -2.48 18.35
N SER A 51 7.75 -1.51 17.51
CA SER A 51 8.06 -1.50 16.08
C SER A 51 9.56 -1.62 15.78
N ALA A 52 10.43 -0.95 16.55
CA ALA A 52 11.88 -1.04 16.40
C ALA A 52 12.40 -2.46 16.70
N ALA A 53 11.94 -3.07 17.79
CA ALA A 53 12.32 -4.43 18.16
C ALA A 53 11.80 -5.45 17.14
N PHE A 54 10.58 -5.27 16.65
CA PHE A 54 10.00 -6.08 15.59
C PHE A 54 10.83 -6.01 14.31
N LEU A 55 11.29 -4.84 13.90
CA LEU A 55 12.06 -4.63 12.66
C LEU A 55 13.52 -5.09 12.78
N ALA A 56 14.10 -5.13 13.97
CA ALA A 56 15.52 -5.28 14.23
C ALA A 56 16.19 -6.45 13.49
N SER A 57 15.58 -7.63 13.51
CA SER A 57 16.12 -8.85 12.88
C SER A 57 15.86 -8.95 11.38
N ARG A 58 15.06 -8.05 10.82
CA ARG A 58 14.63 -8.10 9.41
C ARG A 58 15.71 -7.64 8.48
N SER A 59 15.67 -8.19 7.26
CA SER A 59 16.61 -7.87 6.20
C SER A 59 16.51 -6.40 5.76
N VAL A 60 17.65 -5.79 5.50
CA VAL A 60 17.74 -4.45 4.88
C VAL A 60 17.06 -4.40 3.50
N GLN A 61 16.86 -5.53 2.83
CA GLN A 61 16.16 -5.62 1.54
C GLN A 61 14.72 -5.10 1.61
N LEU A 62 14.07 -5.17 2.78
CA LEU A 62 12.72 -4.64 2.99
C LEU A 62 12.64 -3.12 2.76
N LEU A 63 13.76 -2.40 2.87
CA LEU A 63 13.79 -0.97 2.51
C LEU A 63 13.47 -0.73 1.03
N ALA A 64 13.92 -1.62 0.14
CA ALA A 64 13.56 -1.54 -1.27
C ALA A 64 12.17 -2.16 -1.54
N GLU A 65 11.95 -3.36 -1.04
CA GLU A 65 10.76 -4.17 -1.36
C GLU A 65 9.46 -3.60 -0.78
N VAL A 66 9.52 -2.97 0.38
CA VAL A 66 8.34 -2.49 1.10
C VAL A 66 8.27 -0.96 1.13
N ALA A 67 9.41 -0.29 1.36
CA ALA A 67 9.43 1.17 1.44
C ALA A 67 9.74 1.87 0.11
N GLY A 68 10.11 1.11 -0.93
CA GLY A 68 10.38 1.63 -2.27
C GLY A 68 11.68 2.43 -2.38
N LEU A 69 12.67 2.21 -1.48
CA LEU A 69 13.97 2.84 -1.64
C LEU A 69 14.70 2.27 -2.87
N PRO A 70 15.58 3.05 -3.52
CA PRO A 70 16.33 2.58 -4.67
C PRO A 70 17.10 1.28 -4.36
N ALA A 71 16.98 0.28 -5.22
CA ALA A 71 17.64 -1.02 -5.04
C ALA A 71 19.17 -0.88 -4.94
N ASP A 72 19.77 0.00 -5.74
CA ASP A 72 21.21 0.26 -5.72
C ASP A 72 21.69 0.80 -4.36
N PHE A 73 20.88 1.65 -3.70
CA PHE A 73 21.17 2.13 -2.36
C PHE A 73 21.15 0.98 -1.35
N VAL A 74 20.14 0.11 -1.42
CA VAL A 74 20.03 -1.03 -0.51
C VAL A 74 21.15 -2.05 -0.76
N HIS A 75 21.52 -2.30 -2.03
CA HIS A 75 22.69 -3.11 -2.38
C HIS A 75 23.99 -2.52 -1.84
N LEU A 76 24.12 -1.18 -1.83
CA LEU A 76 25.29 -0.50 -1.27
C LEU A 76 25.36 -0.72 0.25
N LEU A 77 24.24 -0.56 0.98
CA LEU A 77 24.17 -0.88 2.42
C LEU A 77 24.61 -2.34 2.67
N HIS A 78 24.11 -3.28 1.88
CA HIS A 78 24.47 -4.69 2.00
C HIS A 78 25.96 -4.94 1.77
N ARG A 79 26.57 -4.30 0.76
CA ARG A 79 28.01 -4.37 0.49
C ARG A 79 28.86 -3.78 1.62
N LEU A 80 28.34 -2.81 2.36
CA LEU A 80 28.98 -2.24 3.55
C LEU A 80 28.79 -3.12 4.80
N GLY A 81 28.18 -4.30 4.66
CA GLY A 81 27.96 -5.26 5.75
C GLY A 81 26.68 -5.02 6.55
N LEU A 82 25.86 -4.03 6.17
CA LEU A 82 24.58 -3.74 6.82
C LEU A 82 23.50 -4.68 6.22
N ARG A 83 23.26 -5.79 6.91
CA ARG A 83 22.34 -6.84 6.42
C ARG A 83 20.98 -6.80 7.09
N THR A 84 20.90 -6.25 8.29
CA THR A 84 19.68 -6.14 9.08
C THR A 84 19.31 -4.70 9.36
N LEU A 85 18.02 -4.44 9.63
CA LEU A 85 17.55 -3.12 10.02
C LEU A 85 18.15 -2.67 11.37
N ALA A 86 18.42 -3.61 12.29
CA ALA A 86 19.13 -3.28 13.54
C ALA A 86 20.50 -2.67 13.29
N GLN A 87 21.26 -3.18 12.30
CA GLN A 87 22.57 -2.65 11.97
C GLN A 87 22.48 -1.23 11.39
N VAL A 88 21.43 -0.94 10.60
CA VAL A 88 21.17 0.41 10.10
C VAL A 88 20.75 1.34 11.24
N ALA A 89 19.85 0.88 12.12
CA ALA A 89 19.38 1.63 13.28
C ALA A 89 20.48 1.94 14.32
N ALA A 90 21.51 1.09 14.40
CA ALA A 90 22.64 1.29 15.31
C ALA A 90 23.62 2.39 14.85
N LEU A 91 23.57 2.82 13.58
CA LEU A 91 24.42 3.88 13.08
C LEU A 91 23.84 5.26 13.45
N PRO A 92 24.72 6.24 13.81
CA PRO A 92 24.24 7.60 14.00
C PRO A 92 23.60 8.18 12.74
N THR A 93 22.40 8.76 12.89
CA THR A 93 21.66 9.37 11.78
C THR A 93 22.51 10.35 10.98
N ALA A 94 23.31 11.19 11.68
CA ALA A 94 24.19 12.17 11.04
C ALA A 94 25.24 11.53 10.12
N GLN A 95 25.75 10.35 10.44
CA GLN A 95 26.70 9.63 9.57
C GLN A 95 26.02 9.07 8.32
N LEU A 96 24.81 8.53 8.46
CA LEU A 96 24.04 8.06 7.33
C LEU A 96 23.63 9.21 6.43
N GLU A 97 23.22 10.33 7.01
CA GLU A 97 22.85 11.54 6.27
C GLU A 97 24.05 12.16 5.54
N ALA A 98 25.20 12.29 6.22
CA ALA A 98 26.41 12.82 5.60
C ALA A 98 26.89 11.97 4.42
N ARG A 99 26.69 10.66 4.43
CA ARG A 99 27.16 9.73 3.41
C ARG A 99 26.16 9.48 2.30
N PHE A 100 24.87 9.44 2.62
CA PHE A 100 23.79 9.03 1.71
C PHE A 100 22.69 10.08 1.57
N GLY A 101 22.86 11.26 2.19
CA GLY A 101 21.88 12.33 2.14
C GLY A 101 20.53 11.92 2.77
N ALA A 102 19.47 12.49 2.23
CA ALA A 102 18.10 12.24 2.70
C ALA A 102 17.69 10.75 2.69
N LEU A 103 18.24 9.95 1.76
CA LEU A 103 17.99 8.51 1.72
C LEU A 103 18.54 7.80 2.95
N GLY A 104 19.73 8.18 3.42
CA GLY A 104 20.32 7.61 4.63
C GLY A 104 19.52 7.95 5.88
N ALA A 105 19.12 9.21 6.05
CA ALA A 105 18.28 9.65 7.14
C ALA A 105 16.90 8.97 7.11
N PHE A 106 16.32 8.79 5.92
CA PHE A 106 15.04 8.11 5.76
C PHE A 106 15.14 6.62 6.10
N ALA A 107 16.16 5.91 5.60
CA ALA A 107 16.41 4.51 5.93
C ALA A 107 16.60 4.30 7.44
N HIS A 108 17.29 5.21 8.12
CA HIS A 108 17.45 5.17 9.58
C HIS A 108 16.10 5.30 10.30
N ARG A 109 15.25 6.27 9.92
CA ARG A 109 13.90 6.41 10.52
C ARG A 109 13.07 5.16 10.33
N LEU A 110 13.09 4.56 9.13
CA LEU A 110 12.39 3.29 8.89
C LEU A 110 12.92 2.17 9.77
N ALA A 111 14.25 2.04 9.88
CA ALA A 111 14.90 0.99 10.66
C ALA A 111 14.66 1.13 12.19
N THR A 112 14.51 2.36 12.67
CA THR A 112 14.17 2.65 14.09
C THR A 112 12.67 2.59 14.36
N GLY A 113 11.83 2.34 13.35
CA GLY A 113 10.37 2.29 13.51
C GLY A 113 9.71 3.66 13.69
N THR A 114 10.42 4.77 13.42
CA THR A 114 9.92 6.14 13.56
C THR A 114 9.38 6.69 12.22
N ASP A 115 8.61 5.88 11.50
CA ASP A 115 7.97 6.28 10.25
C ASP A 115 6.70 7.10 10.54
N GLU A 116 6.86 8.41 10.65
CA GLU A 116 5.78 9.38 10.94
C GLU A 116 4.99 9.82 9.70
N ARG A 117 5.18 9.16 8.56
CA ARG A 117 4.42 9.53 7.36
C ARG A 117 2.93 9.28 7.58
N PRO A 118 2.07 10.30 7.43
CA PRO A 118 0.65 10.11 7.55
C PRO A 118 0.16 9.11 6.49
N PRO A 119 -0.87 8.31 6.79
CA PRO A 119 -1.52 7.51 5.77
C PRO A 119 -2.04 8.43 4.67
N VAL A 120 -1.65 8.17 3.43
CA VAL A 120 -2.26 8.86 2.29
C VAL A 120 -3.65 8.27 2.12
N VAL A 121 -4.65 9.02 2.55
CA VAL A 121 -6.03 8.71 2.22
C VAL A 121 -6.19 9.07 0.75
N HIS A 122 -6.11 8.08 -0.13
CA HIS A 122 -6.66 8.24 -1.45
C HIS A 122 -8.17 8.22 -1.28
N GLU A 123 -8.80 9.37 -1.38
CA GLU A 123 -10.22 9.41 -1.69
C GLU A 123 -10.36 8.70 -3.05
N GLN A 124 -10.68 7.42 -2.99
CA GLN A 124 -11.15 6.76 -4.19
C GLN A 124 -12.43 7.51 -4.57
N ALA A 125 -12.34 8.24 -5.67
CA ALA A 125 -13.55 8.67 -6.34
C ALA A 125 -14.36 7.40 -6.55
N VAL A 126 -15.46 7.27 -5.81
CA VAL A 126 -16.38 6.14 -5.97
C VAL A 126 -17.04 6.36 -7.32
N VAL A 127 -16.40 5.89 -8.37
CA VAL A 127 -17.00 5.83 -9.70
C VAL A 127 -18.08 4.77 -9.61
N GLN A 128 -19.32 5.19 -9.41
CA GLN A 128 -20.45 4.28 -9.46
C GLN A 128 -20.54 3.73 -10.90
N PRO A 129 -20.45 2.41 -11.09
CA PRO A 129 -20.56 1.83 -12.43
C PRO A 129 -21.97 2.10 -12.96
N VAL A 130 -22.07 2.66 -14.15
CA VAL A 130 -23.34 2.75 -14.87
C VAL A 130 -23.63 1.38 -15.48
N GLN A 131 -24.65 0.71 -14.96
CA GLN A 131 -25.03 -0.66 -15.40
C GLN A 131 -26.48 -0.69 -15.85
N ARG A 132 -26.75 -1.43 -16.92
CA ARG A 132 -28.09 -1.71 -17.43
C ARG A 132 -28.29 -3.20 -17.62
N SER A 133 -29.42 -3.71 -17.16
CA SER A 133 -29.88 -5.07 -17.42
C SER A 133 -31.00 -5.08 -18.44
N PHE A 134 -31.00 -6.04 -19.35
CA PHE A 134 -32.01 -6.14 -20.37
C PHE A 134 -32.87 -7.40 -20.13
N GLU A 135 -34.15 -7.18 -19.88
CA GLU A 135 -35.17 -8.23 -19.86
C GLU A 135 -36.38 -7.78 -20.73
N PRO A 136 -36.67 -8.48 -21.79
CA PRO A 136 -36.02 -9.66 -22.38
C PRO A 136 -34.65 -9.34 -23.00
N PRO A 137 -33.80 -10.36 -23.30
CA PRO A 137 -32.50 -10.17 -23.93
C PRO A 137 -32.59 -9.42 -25.25
N VAL A 138 -31.66 -8.51 -25.48
CA VAL A 138 -31.62 -7.70 -26.71
C VAL A 138 -31.03 -8.52 -27.83
N HIS A 139 -31.79 -8.62 -28.98
CA HIS A 139 -31.38 -9.38 -30.15
C HIS A 139 -30.88 -8.48 -31.32
N HIS A 140 -30.97 -7.14 -31.18
CA HIS A 140 -30.58 -6.19 -32.22
C HIS A 140 -29.53 -5.21 -31.71
N SER A 141 -28.48 -4.99 -32.50
CA SER A 141 -27.37 -4.09 -32.18
C SER A 141 -27.78 -2.62 -32.00
N ASP A 142 -28.80 -2.18 -32.76
CA ASP A 142 -29.23 -0.78 -32.73
C ASP A 142 -29.74 -0.33 -31.36
N ALA A 143 -30.42 -1.22 -30.63
CA ALA A 143 -30.88 -0.96 -29.28
C ALA A 143 -29.68 -0.82 -28.29
N LEU A 144 -28.60 -1.58 -28.50
CA LEU A 144 -27.39 -1.49 -27.69
C LEU A 144 -26.63 -0.18 -27.92
N VAL A 145 -26.60 0.32 -29.18
CA VAL A 145 -25.97 1.60 -29.52
C VAL A 145 -26.67 2.77 -28.81
N PHE A 146 -28.01 2.76 -28.84
CA PHE A 146 -28.79 3.82 -28.16
C PHE A 146 -28.58 3.82 -26.65
N VAL A 147 -28.66 2.65 -26.03
CA VAL A 147 -28.43 2.53 -24.56
C VAL A 147 -26.98 2.83 -24.20
N GLY A 148 -26.02 2.40 -25.02
CA GLY A 148 -24.61 2.69 -24.80
C GLY A 148 -24.32 4.19 -24.82
N ARG A 149 -24.96 4.94 -25.73
CA ARG A 149 -24.87 6.40 -25.79
C ARG A 149 -25.44 7.04 -24.51
N GLN A 150 -26.60 6.59 -24.06
CA GLN A 150 -27.23 7.09 -22.86
C GLN A 150 -26.37 6.81 -21.61
N MET A 151 -25.79 5.59 -21.52
CA MET A 151 -24.87 5.23 -20.44
C MET A 151 -23.59 6.10 -20.45
N ALA A 152 -23.06 6.41 -21.63
CA ALA A 152 -21.92 7.30 -21.76
C ALA A 152 -22.25 8.73 -21.30
N GLU A 153 -23.42 9.25 -21.64
CA GLU A 153 -23.89 10.57 -21.20
C GLU A 153 -24.09 10.61 -19.66
N GLU A 154 -24.65 9.55 -19.07
CA GLU A 154 -24.78 9.41 -17.60
C GLU A 154 -23.42 9.33 -16.92
N LEU A 155 -22.49 8.54 -17.46
CA LEU A 155 -21.13 8.43 -16.94
C LEU A 155 -20.40 9.78 -17.00
N MET A 156 -20.49 10.48 -18.10
CA MET A 156 -19.91 11.81 -18.25
C MET A 156 -20.51 12.83 -17.26
N ALA A 157 -21.80 12.73 -16.97
CA ALA A 157 -22.46 13.58 -15.98
C ALA A 157 -21.94 13.28 -14.54
N VAL A 158 -21.71 12.00 -14.22
CA VAL A 158 -21.15 11.59 -12.91
C VAL A 158 -19.69 12.03 -12.79
N LEU A 159 -18.92 11.98 -13.89
CA LEU A 159 -17.51 12.37 -13.92
C LEU A 159 -17.31 13.88 -14.09
N ALA A 160 -18.37 14.66 -14.30
CA ALA A 160 -18.30 16.11 -14.47
C ALA A 160 -17.69 16.75 -13.21
N GLY A 161 -16.49 17.31 -13.35
CA GLY A 161 -15.72 17.91 -12.25
C GLY A 161 -14.65 17.00 -11.65
N GLN A 162 -14.51 15.78 -12.09
CA GLN A 162 -13.43 14.87 -11.70
C GLN A 162 -12.38 14.77 -12.83
N ALA A 163 -11.09 14.92 -12.48
CA ALA A 163 -10.00 14.68 -13.43
C ALA A 163 -9.82 13.17 -13.62
N CYS A 164 -10.27 12.64 -14.76
CA CYS A 164 -10.08 11.23 -15.12
C CYS A 164 -8.84 11.10 -16.01
N THR A 165 -7.80 10.43 -15.53
CA THR A 165 -6.55 10.21 -16.28
C THR A 165 -6.46 8.84 -16.96
N GLN A 166 -7.34 7.91 -16.60
CA GLN A 166 -7.48 6.58 -17.25
C GLN A 166 -8.94 6.14 -17.24
N LEU A 167 -9.41 5.59 -18.35
CA LEU A 167 -10.67 4.87 -18.50
C LEU A 167 -10.39 3.38 -18.53
#